data_5e5e2abd6cf62db14f47cc7464b4a558
#
_entry.id   5e5e2abd6cf62db14f47cc7464b4a558
#
_cell.length_a   1.000
_cell.length_b   1.000
_cell.length_c   1.000
_cell.angle_alpha   90.00
_cell.angle_beta   90.00
_cell.angle_gamma   90.00
#
_symmetry.space_group_name_H-M   'P 1'
#
loop_
_entity.id
_entity.type
_entity.pdbx_description
1 polymer ?
#
loop_
_entity_poly.entity_id
_entity_poly.type
_entity_poly.pdbx_seq_one_letter_code
_entity_poly.pdbx_strand_id
1 'polypeptide(L)'
;MESCQEPFKDNVIFVGDTVWFAEAENTGALLSGHKAAHAVCKALHIGKPDREGVMDYLDWWKRNWPETHDYRNFVCYPVFFNLFNEDELNYLYKTVTQKLPWSLNPFKLYGSIVRALTPHMEQIRKDKPLMAQKIARLTPETAVSLMKPASRLGYPSYT
;
A
#
# COMPACT_ATOMS: atom_id res chain seq x y z
N MET A 1 -3.03 -16.78 -0.94
CA MET A 1 -1.88 -16.28 -1.74
C MET A 1 -0.82 -15.85 -0.74
N GLU A 2 0.27 -16.61 -0.63
CA GLU A 2 1.40 -16.18 0.22
C GLU A 2 2.09 -15.00 -0.47
N SER A 3 2.20 -13.90 0.23
CA SER A 3 2.95 -12.75 -0.27
C SER A 3 4.43 -13.13 -0.38
N CYS A 4 5.05 -12.81 -1.50
CA CYS A 4 6.49 -12.95 -1.63
C CYS A 4 7.15 -12.01 -0.61
N GLN A 5 7.87 -12.56 0.36
CA GLN A 5 8.52 -11.76 1.40
C GLN A 5 9.76 -11.02 0.89
N GLU A 6 10.31 -11.47 -0.24
CA GLU A 6 11.49 -10.89 -0.87
C GLU A 6 11.39 -11.07 -2.40
N PRO A 7 11.70 -10.04 -3.21
CA PRO A 7 11.62 -10.12 -4.67
C PRO A 7 12.83 -10.84 -5.30
N PHE A 8 13.29 -11.91 -4.67
CA PHE A 8 14.42 -12.72 -5.14
C PHE A 8 14.26 -14.17 -4.69
N LYS A 9 14.40 -15.08 -5.63
CA LYS A 9 14.40 -16.53 -5.36
C LYS A 9 15.15 -17.26 -6.48
N ASP A 10 16.04 -18.19 -6.11
CA ASP A 10 16.73 -19.08 -7.05
C ASP A 10 17.43 -18.33 -8.22
N ASN A 11 18.12 -17.23 -7.90
CA ASN A 11 18.75 -16.30 -8.86
C ASN A 11 17.79 -15.62 -9.85
N VAL A 12 16.51 -15.58 -9.52
CA VAL A 12 15.48 -14.85 -10.26
C VAL A 12 15.07 -13.62 -9.45
N ILE A 13 15.06 -12.46 -10.09
CA ILE A 13 14.54 -11.21 -9.54
C ILE A 13 13.10 -11.04 -10.04
N PHE A 14 12.22 -10.72 -9.12
CA PHE A 14 10.83 -10.37 -9.41
C PHE A 14 10.64 -8.86 -9.34
N VAL A 15 9.81 -8.31 -10.22
CA VAL A 15 9.51 -6.87 -10.30
C VAL A 15 8.03 -6.65 -10.57
N GLY A 16 7.52 -5.49 -10.15
CA GLY A 16 6.11 -5.11 -10.37
C GLY A 16 5.14 -6.07 -9.69
N ASP A 17 3.98 -6.23 -10.27
CA ASP A 17 2.88 -7.04 -9.74
C ASP A 17 3.19 -8.54 -9.59
N THR A 18 4.29 -9.03 -10.17
CA THR A 18 4.74 -10.40 -9.97
C THR A 18 5.27 -10.66 -8.56
N VAL A 19 5.71 -9.60 -7.87
CA VAL A 19 6.18 -9.67 -6.48
C VAL A 19 5.02 -9.45 -5.53
N TRP A 20 4.28 -8.39 -5.80
CA TRP A 20 3.27 -7.88 -4.90
C TRP A 20 2.22 -7.09 -5.69
N PHE A 21 0.99 -7.59 -5.74
CA PHE A 21 -0.10 -6.96 -6.48
C PHE A 21 -0.41 -5.52 -6.04
N ALA A 22 0.15 -5.09 -4.93
CA ALA A 22 0.03 -3.75 -4.40
C ALA A 22 1.28 -2.89 -4.68
N GLU A 23 2.20 -3.30 -5.55
CA GLU A 23 3.16 -2.37 -6.15
C GLU A 23 2.45 -1.33 -7.02
N ALA A 24 1.27 -1.05 -6.61
CA ALA A 24 0.24 -0.17 -7.09
C ALA A 24 0.71 0.75 -8.20
N GLU A 25 0.13 0.52 -9.35
CA GLU A 25 0.23 1.39 -10.51
C GLU A 25 1.52 1.28 -11.31
N ASN A 26 1.42 1.65 -12.55
CA ASN A 26 2.50 1.65 -13.54
C ASN A 26 3.79 2.32 -13.02
N THR A 27 3.67 3.34 -12.18
CA THR A 27 4.82 4.07 -11.63
C THR A 27 5.68 3.22 -10.68
N GLY A 28 5.04 2.44 -9.80
CA GLY A 28 5.74 1.52 -8.89
C GLY A 28 6.45 0.42 -9.67
N ALA A 29 5.77 -0.18 -10.65
CA ALA A 29 6.33 -1.21 -11.52
C ALA A 29 7.52 -0.71 -12.35
N LEU A 30 7.43 0.51 -12.93
CA LEU A 30 8.52 1.13 -13.67
C LEU A 30 9.76 1.39 -12.79
N LEU A 31 9.53 1.89 -11.57
CA LEU A 31 10.63 2.17 -10.65
C LEU A 31 11.28 0.90 -10.11
N SER A 32 10.50 -0.12 -9.78
CA SER A 32 11.06 -1.40 -9.34
C SER A 32 11.86 -2.07 -10.46
N GLY A 33 11.35 -2.04 -11.70
CA GLY A 33 12.07 -2.50 -12.87
C GLY A 33 13.40 -1.77 -13.09
N HIS A 34 13.38 -0.44 -13.03
CA HIS A 34 14.60 0.38 -13.15
C HIS A 34 15.63 0.07 -12.05
N LYS A 35 15.18 -0.03 -10.79
CA LYS A 35 16.06 -0.35 -9.65
C LYS A 35 16.62 -1.76 -9.73
N ALA A 36 15.81 -2.73 -10.13
CA ALA A 36 16.26 -4.10 -10.34
C ALA A 36 17.31 -4.19 -11.46
N ALA A 37 17.05 -3.57 -12.62
CA ALA A 37 17.97 -3.54 -13.74
C ALA A 37 19.34 -2.94 -13.35
N HIS A 38 19.32 -1.82 -12.61
CA HIS A 38 20.56 -1.19 -12.14
C HIS A 38 21.34 -2.12 -11.19
N ALA A 39 20.65 -2.78 -10.25
CA ALA A 39 21.28 -3.73 -9.32
C ALA A 39 21.88 -4.94 -10.06
N VAL A 40 21.16 -5.50 -11.04
CA VAL A 40 21.63 -6.62 -11.87
C VAL A 40 22.88 -6.21 -12.66
N CYS A 41 22.85 -5.07 -13.35
CA CYS A 41 24.02 -4.58 -14.08
C CYS A 41 25.25 -4.42 -13.17
N LYS A 42 25.06 -3.86 -11.97
CA LYS A 42 26.12 -3.75 -10.97
C LYS A 42 26.63 -5.13 -10.53
N ALA A 43 25.75 -6.05 -10.21
CA ALA A 43 26.08 -7.42 -9.77
C ALA A 43 26.91 -8.17 -10.83
N LEU A 44 26.52 -8.07 -12.10
CA LEU A 44 27.25 -8.67 -13.22
C LEU A 44 28.63 -8.03 -13.38
N HIS A 45 28.71 -6.69 -13.28
CA HIS A 45 30.00 -5.97 -13.44
C HIS A 45 31.02 -6.35 -12.36
N ILE A 46 30.57 -6.57 -11.12
CA ILE A 46 31.46 -6.99 -10.02
C ILE A 46 31.63 -8.50 -9.90
N GLY A 47 31.07 -9.27 -10.83
CA GLY A 47 31.17 -10.74 -10.84
C GLY A 47 30.39 -11.46 -9.71
N LYS A 48 29.36 -10.82 -9.16
CA LYS A 48 28.46 -11.38 -8.11
C LYS A 48 27.01 -11.42 -8.58
N PRO A 49 26.63 -12.25 -9.56
CA PRO A 49 25.25 -12.38 -10.04
C PRO A 49 24.41 -13.26 -9.10
N ASP A 50 24.35 -12.87 -7.84
CA ASP A 50 23.67 -13.58 -6.78
C ASP A 50 22.88 -12.61 -5.89
N ARG A 51 22.28 -13.12 -4.80
CA ARG A 51 21.51 -12.33 -3.86
C ARG A 51 22.34 -11.18 -3.25
N GLU A 52 23.62 -11.42 -2.95
CA GLU A 52 24.51 -10.39 -2.36
C GLU A 52 24.72 -9.23 -3.34
N GLY A 53 24.96 -9.54 -4.60
CA GLY A 53 25.18 -8.52 -5.63
C GLY A 53 23.97 -7.63 -5.91
N VAL A 54 22.74 -8.11 -5.63
CA VAL A 54 21.48 -7.35 -5.86
C VAL A 54 20.88 -6.76 -4.59
N MET A 55 21.60 -6.76 -3.47
CA MET A 55 21.13 -6.26 -2.18
C MET A 55 20.59 -4.83 -2.23
N ASP A 56 21.19 -3.95 -3.05
CA ASP A 56 20.73 -2.57 -3.21
C ASP A 56 19.24 -2.51 -3.64
N TYR A 57 18.82 -3.43 -4.52
CA TYR A 57 17.42 -3.55 -4.93
C TYR A 57 16.55 -4.11 -3.81
N LEU A 58 16.99 -5.18 -3.14
CA LEU A 58 16.24 -5.84 -2.10
C LEU A 58 15.97 -4.89 -0.92
N ASP A 59 16.98 -4.14 -0.49
CA ASP A 59 16.87 -3.13 0.56
C ASP A 59 15.97 -1.96 0.16
N TRP A 60 16.09 -1.50 -1.10
CA TRP A 60 15.22 -0.47 -1.64
C TRP A 60 13.77 -0.94 -1.64
N TRP A 61 13.52 -2.17 -2.11
CA TRP A 61 12.19 -2.75 -2.18
C TRP A 61 11.57 -2.86 -0.78
N LYS A 62 12.27 -3.45 0.18
CA LYS A 62 11.82 -3.60 1.56
C LYS A 62 11.45 -2.28 2.22
N ARG A 63 12.22 -1.23 1.97
CA ARG A 63 11.92 0.12 2.51
C ARG A 63 10.67 0.74 1.91
N ASN A 64 10.36 0.43 0.66
CA ASN A 64 9.24 1.05 -0.04
C ASN A 64 7.94 0.26 0.08
N TRP A 65 8.00 -1.06 0.28
CA TRP A 65 6.84 -1.94 0.47
C TRP A 65 6.91 -2.74 1.77
N PRO A 66 6.91 -2.08 2.95
CA PRO A 66 6.92 -2.76 4.25
C PRO A 66 5.61 -3.53 4.52
N GLU A 67 4.54 -3.30 3.74
CA GLU A 67 3.25 -3.95 3.86
C GLU A 67 3.33 -5.45 3.62
N THR A 68 4.36 -5.93 2.93
CA THR A 68 4.65 -7.36 2.81
C THR A 68 4.94 -8.02 4.17
N HIS A 69 5.35 -7.21 5.15
CA HIS A 69 5.63 -7.63 6.53
C HIS A 69 4.62 -7.06 7.54
N ASP A 70 3.92 -5.98 7.17
CA ASP A 70 2.89 -5.32 7.99
C ASP A 70 1.69 -4.94 7.11
N TYR A 71 0.70 -5.81 7.08
CA TYR A 71 -0.50 -5.69 6.25
C TYR A 71 -1.48 -4.59 6.72
N ARG A 72 -1.29 -3.97 7.88
CA ARG A 72 -2.25 -3.00 8.45
C ARG A 72 -2.51 -1.82 7.53
N ASN A 73 -1.46 -1.19 7.03
CA ASN A 73 -1.60 -0.07 6.10
C ASN A 73 -2.23 -0.53 4.77
N PHE A 74 -1.83 -1.71 4.30
CA PHE A 74 -2.36 -2.30 3.08
C PHE A 74 -3.87 -2.50 3.13
N VAL A 75 -4.39 -3.14 4.18
CA VAL A 75 -5.84 -3.43 4.25
C VAL A 75 -6.68 -2.19 4.57
N CYS A 76 -6.17 -1.27 5.38
CA CYS A 76 -6.93 -0.09 5.79
C CYS A 76 -7.01 0.98 4.71
N TYR A 77 -5.97 1.15 3.88
CA TYR A 77 -5.94 2.22 2.86
C TYR A 77 -7.08 2.11 1.83
N PRO A 78 -7.24 0.99 1.09
CA PRO A 78 -8.32 0.87 0.10
C PRO A 78 -9.69 0.88 0.75
N VAL A 79 -9.85 0.25 1.92
CA VAL A 79 -11.14 0.22 2.62
C VAL A 79 -11.54 1.60 3.10
N PHE A 80 -10.58 2.43 3.54
CA PHE A 80 -10.85 3.80 3.97
C PHE A 80 -11.63 4.59 2.90
N PHE A 81 -11.16 4.60 1.67
CA PHE A 81 -11.83 5.35 0.60
C PHE A 81 -13.16 4.75 0.17
N ASN A 82 -13.34 3.43 0.32
CA ASN A 82 -14.59 2.74 -0.01
C ASN A 82 -15.67 2.85 1.10
N LEU A 83 -15.30 3.33 2.30
CA LEU A 83 -16.27 3.51 3.39
C LEU A 83 -17.18 4.73 3.22
N PHE A 84 -16.74 5.72 2.44
CA PHE A 84 -17.40 7.01 2.35
C PHE A 84 -18.12 7.17 1.03
N ASN A 85 -19.27 7.84 1.09
CA ASN A 85 -19.93 8.33 -0.11
C ASN A 85 -19.28 9.65 -0.58
N GLU A 86 -19.72 10.15 -1.73
CA GLU A 86 -19.18 11.37 -2.34
C GLU A 86 -19.28 12.59 -1.43
N ASP A 87 -20.41 12.80 -0.74
CA ASP A 87 -20.59 13.91 0.18
C ASP A 87 -19.65 13.84 1.38
N GLU A 88 -19.43 12.64 1.91
CA GLU A 88 -18.50 12.42 3.00
C GLU A 88 -17.05 12.66 2.56
N LEU A 89 -16.67 12.20 1.36
CA LEU A 89 -15.34 12.47 0.80
C LEU A 89 -15.14 13.96 0.55
N ASN A 90 -16.12 14.64 -0.04
CA ASN A 90 -16.07 16.08 -0.27
C ASN A 90 -15.94 16.86 1.05
N TYR A 91 -16.63 16.41 2.11
CA TYR A 91 -16.48 16.99 3.43
C TYR A 91 -15.07 16.80 3.98
N LEU A 92 -14.47 15.60 3.86
CA LEU A 92 -13.10 15.34 4.28
C LEU A 92 -12.09 16.23 3.56
N TYR A 93 -12.19 16.34 2.23
CA TYR A 93 -11.30 17.19 1.43
C TYR A 93 -11.38 18.68 1.79
N LYS A 94 -12.57 19.15 2.19
CA LYS A 94 -12.75 20.53 2.65
C LYS A 94 -12.23 20.76 4.07
N THR A 95 -12.32 19.76 4.93
CA THR A 95 -11.97 19.86 6.34
C THR A 95 -10.47 19.63 6.55
N VAL A 96 -9.88 18.67 5.85
CA VAL A 96 -8.46 18.32 5.99
C VAL A 96 -7.66 19.04 4.92
N THR A 97 -7.13 20.22 5.27
CA THR A 97 -6.34 21.06 4.36
C THR A 97 -4.83 20.77 4.43
N GLN A 98 -4.40 19.91 5.36
CA GLN A 98 -3.01 19.53 5.52
C GLN A 98 -2.52 18.76 4.31
N LYS A 99 -1.38 19.18 3.75
CA LYS A 99 -0.71 18.42 2.68
C LYS A 99 -0.21 17.08 3.21
N LEU A 100 -0.60 16.00 2.56
CA LEU A 100 -0.04 14.68 2.83
C LEU A 100 1.38 14.58 2.22
N PRO A 101 2.28 13.81 2.84
CA PRO A 101 3.60 13.57 2.27
C PRO A 101 3.45 12.81 0.95
N TRP A 102 4.32 13.14 -0.02
CA TRP A 102 4.40 12.37 -1.24
C TRP A 102 4.95 10.95 -0.95
N SER A 103 4.36 9.93 -1.57
CA SER A 103 4.85 8.55 -1.49
C SER A 103 4.59 7.82 -2.80
N LEU A 104 5.57 7.03 -3.25
CA LEU A 104 5.40 6.06 -4.34
C LEU A 104 4.44 4.94 -3.96
N ASN A 105 4.37 4.64 -2.66
CA ASN A 105 3.51 3.62 -2.11
C ASN A 105 2.30 4.28 -1.43
N PRO A 106 1.11 4.25 -2.04
CA PRO A 106 -0.08 4.88 -1.48
C PRO A 106 -0.50 4.28 -0.15
N PHE A 107 -0.21 3.01 0.11
CA PHE A 107 -0.57 2.35 1.37
C PHE A 107 0.14 2.97 2.59
N LYS A 108 1.35 3.50 2.40
CA LYS A 108 2.06 4.25 3.44
C LYS A 108 1.35 5.54 3.85
N LEU A 109 0.47 6.06 2.99
CA LEU A 109 -0.28 7.28 3.29
C LEU A 109 -1.36 7.09 4.35
N TYR A 110 -1.84 5.85 4.58
CA TYR A 110 -2.91 5.61 5.55
C TYR A 110 -2.60 6.19 6.93
N GLY A 111 -1.43 5.94 7.48
CA GLY A 111 -1.01 6.51 8.75
C GLY A 111 -0.93 8.04 8.74
N SER A 112 -0.59 8.64 7.60
CA SER A 112 -0.57 10.10 7.43
C SER A 112 -1.98 10.68 7.33
N ILE A 113 -2.91 9.97 6.68
CA ILE A 113 -4.33 10.32 6.61
C ILE A 113 -4.93 10.30 8.03
N VAL A 114 -4.69 9.25 8.80
CA VAL A 114 -5.17 9.15 10.18
C VAL A 114 -4.63 10.31 11.04
N ARG A 115 -3.33 10.63 10.95
CA ARG A 115 -2.76 11.77 11.67
C ARG A 115 -3.36 13.10 11.23
N ALA A 116 -3.62 13.28 9.94
CA ALA A 116 -4.25 14.49 9.42
C ALA A 116 -5.72 14.65 9.86
N LEU A 117 -6.44 13.56 10.04
CA LEU A 117 -7.82 13.54 10.53
C LEU A 117 -7.94 13.78 12.04
N THR A 118 -6.95 13.34 12.81
CA THR A 118 -7.02 13.37 14.29
C THR A 118 -7.42 14.75 14.87
N PRO A 119 -6.84 15.89 14.44
CA PRO A 119 -7.23 17.20 14.95
C PRO A 119 -8.68 17.61 14.62
N HIS A 120 -9.26 17.02 13.58
CA HIS A 120 -10.60 17.35 13.10
C HIS A 120 -11.69 16.39 13.61
N MET A 121 -11.33 15.37 14.37
CA MET A 121 -12.29 14.33 14.77
C MET A 121 -13.44 14.84 15.62
N GLU A 122 -13.24 15.87 16.44
CA GLU A 122 -14.30 16.48 17.23
C GLU A 122 -15.32 17.19 16.32
N GLN A 123 -14.84 17.98 15.37
CA GLN A 123 -15.68 18.64 14.37
C GLN A 123 -16.43 17.61 13.51
N ILE A 124 -15.76 16.55 13.07
CA ILE A 124 -16.36 15.47 12.30
C ILE A 124 -17.48 14.76 13.09
N ARG A 125 -17.28 14.52 14.39
CA ARG A 125 -18.32 13.93 15.25
C ARG A 125 -19.55 14.82 15.34
N LYS A 126 -19.37 16.12 15.39
CA LYS A 126 -20.45 17.11 15.46
C LYS A 126 -21.20 17.20 14.14
N ASP A 127 -20.50 17.33 13.03
CA ASP A 127 -21.09 17.61 11.72
C ASP A 127 -21.58 16.35 11.00
N LYS A 128 -20.85 15.25 11.16
CA LYS A 128 -21.05 13.98 10.44
C LYS A 128 -20.89 12.78 11.39
N PRO A 129 -21.79 12.59 12.37
CA PRO A 129 -21.61 11.57 13.43
C PRO A 129 -21.48 10.14 12.88
N LEU A 130 -22.22 9.78 11.84
CA LEU A 130 -22.12 8.45 11.21
C LEU A 130 -20.76 8.22 10.55
N MET A 131 -20.22 9.25 9.91
CA MET A 131 -18.89 9.20 9.30
C MET A 131 -17.81 9.05 10.38
N ALA A 132 -17.90 9.76 11.49
CA ALA A 132 -17.00 9.60 12.62
C ALA A 132 -17.01 8.16 13.17
N GLN A 133 -18.18 7.53 13.23
CA GLN A 133 -18.30 6.12 13.61
C GLN A 133 -17.61 5.19 12.60
N LYS A 134 -17.77 5.43 11.30
CA LYS A 134 -17.07 4.66 10.25
C LYS A 134 -15.55 4.73 10.46
N ILE A 135 -14.99 5.93 10.65
CA ILE A 135 -13.57 6.14 10.88
C ILE A 135 -13.10 5.38 12.14
N ALA A 136 -13.85 5.51 13.25
CA ALA A 136 -13.48 4.89 14.53
C ALA A 136 -13.54 3.35 14.49
N ARG A 137 -14.35 2.77 13.60
CA ARG A 137 -14.47 1.32 13.43
C ARG A 137 -13.46 0.72 12.47
N LEU A 138 -12.72 1.54 11.73
CA LEU A 138 -11.76 1.04 10.77
C LEU A 138 -10.47 0.60 11.48
N THR A 139 -10.42 -0.68 11.81
CA THR A 139 -9.22 -1.39 12.27
C THR A 139 -8.75 -2.36 11.19
N PRO A 140 -7.51 -2.89 11.24
CA PRO A 140 -7.06 -3.91 10.31
C PRO A 140 -8.00 -5.12 10.25
N GLU A 141 -8.53 -5.57 11.38
CA GLU A 141 -9.42 -6.72 11.49
C GLU A 141 -10.77 -6.45 10.81
N THR A 142 -11.35 -5.27 11.06
CA THR A 142 -12.60 -4.86 10.40
C THR A 142 -12.38 -4.59 8.92
N ALA A 143 -11.24 -4.02 8.52
CA ALA A 143 -10.90 -3.82 7.11
C ALA A 143 -10.83 -5.17 6.36
N VAL A 144 -10.16 -6.18 6.92
CA VAL A 144 -10.13 -7.53 6.34
C VAL A 144 -11.53 -8.12 6.20
N SER A 145 -12.39 -7.94 7.21
CA SER A 145 -13.77 -8.45 7.14
C SER A 145 -14.60 -7.75 6.06
N LEU A 146 -14.36 -6.46 5.81
CA LEU A 146 -15.02 -5.68 4.76
C LEU A 146 -14.51 -6.02 3.36
N MET A 147 -13.27 -6.47 3.22
CA MET A 147 -12.72 -6.93 1.94
C MET A 147 -13.23 -8.31 1.51
N LYS A 148 -13.60 -9.19 2.45
CA LYS A 148 -14.08 -10.55 2.16
C LYS A 148 -15.30 -10.64 1.23
N PRO A 149 -16.28 -9.71 1.24
CA PRO A 149 -17.42 -9.77 0.33
C PRO A 149 -17.11 -9.43 -1.13
N ALA A 150 -15.96 -8.84 -1.43
CA ALA A 150 -15.57 -8.51 -2.81
C ALA A 150 -15.44 -9.77 -3.69
N SER A 151 -15.17 -10.95 -3.09
CA SER A 151 -15.22 -12.23 -3.79
C SER A 151 -16.63 -12.65 -4.24
N ARG A 152 -17.68 -12.05 -3.70
CA ARG A 152 -19.07 -12.28 -4.14
C ARG A 152 -19.49 -11.40 -5.33
N LEU A 153 -18.68 -10.43 -5.72
CA LEU A 153 -18.94 -9.54 -6.87
C LEU A 153 -18.50 -10.13 -8.21
N GLY A 154 -18.27 -11.45 -8.28
CA GLY A 154 -18.09 -12.15 -9.57
C GLY A 154 -16.72 -11.94 -10.21
N TYR A 155 -15.73 -11.48 -9.50
CA TYR A 155 -14.34 -11.57 -9.98
C TYR A 155 -13.94 -13.05 -10.00
N PRO A 156 -13.47 -13.58 -11.13
CA PRO A 156 -13.07 -14.97 -11.21
C PRO A 156 -11.99 -15.25 -10.17
N SER A 157 -12.22 -16.25 -9.32
CA SER A 157 -11.17 -16.82 -8.49
C SER A 157 -10.14 -17.41 -9.46
N TYR A 158 -9.02 -16.74 -9.62
CA TYR A 158 -7.86 -17.35 -10.26
C TYR A 158 -7.34 -18.42 -9.30
N THR A 159 -7.78 -19.66 -9.53
CA THR A 159 -7.21 -20.89 -8.95
C THR A 159 -5.96 -21.27 -9.73
#